data_35518a1332f884c8235326f387df5156
#
_entry.id   35518a1332f884c8235326f387df5156
#
_cell.length_a   1.000
_cell.length_b   1.000
_cell.length_c   1.000
_cell.angle_alpha   90.00
_cell.angle_beta   90.00
_cell.angle_gamma   90.00
#
_symmetry.space_group_name_H-M   'P 1'
#
loop_
_entity.id
_entity.type
_entity.pdbx_description
1 polymer ?
#
loop_
_entity_poly.entity_id
_entity_poly.type
_entity_poly.pdbx_seq_one_letter_code
_entity_poly.pdbx_strand_id
1 'polypeptide(L)'
;LFETIRELDAVSPDFVSVTYGAGGSTRERTIKVTCDIYRETGYRTIAHLTCVGSTKDEVQAILKQFQDAGITDILALRGDPADGPTAPWVTTPGGFVHADELVEMANSFGTFTIGVAAFPDIHPSAVGFNEGIEVLLRKEELGATFAVTQFVFQPESYARLIDELKKRGSQLTVYPGIMPVTSFRQFTRMLDFANGEIPDSMMAEFEKYQGDPESTRELGIDIATRVCDQVLDAGAEGLHFYTLNLEKVTLGMLKG
;
A
#
# COMPACT_ATOMS: atom_id res chain seq x y z
N LEU A 1 14.13 -12.24 -6.14
CA LEU A 1 12.84 -12.13 -5.44
C LEU A 1 12.74 -13.12 -4.28
N PHE A 2 12.78 -14.45 -4.52
CA PHE A 2 12.67 -15.46 -3.44
C PHE A 2 13.86 -15.38 -2.46
N GLU A 3 15.04 -15.05 -2.92
CA GLU A 3 16.21 -14.78 -2.08
C GLU A 3 15.97 -13.56 -1.18
N THR A 4 15.50 -12.46 -1.77
CA THR A 4 15.08 -11.23 -1.06
C THR A 4 14.04 -11.51 0.02
N ILE A 5 13.01 -12.32 -0.31
CA ILE A 5 11.96 -12.67 0.66
C ILE A 5 12.52 -13.50 1.82
N ARG A 6 13.44 -14.45 1.55
CA ARG A 6 14.09 -15.24 2.61
C ARG A 6 14.98 -14.39 3.52
N GLU A 7 15.59 -13.32 3.01
CA GLU A 7 16.35 -12.40 3.85
C GLU A 7 15.45 -11.67 4.87
N LEU A 8 14.15 -11.50 4.56
CA LEU A 8 13.17 -10.95 5.49
C LEU A 8 12.81 -11.92 6.63
N ASP A 9 13.16 -13.21 6.57
CA ASP A 9 12.98 -14.16 7.67
C ASP A 9 13.64 -13.66 8.97
N ALA A 10 14.70 -12.85 8.82
CA ALA A 10 15.42 -12.27 9.96
C ALA A 10 14.56 -11.33 10.82
N VAL A 11 13.46 -10.84 10.30
CA VAL A 11 12.51 -9.95 11.00
C VAL A 11 11.12 -10.56 11.15
N SER A 12 10.93 -11.80 10.67
CA SER A 12 9.70 -12.57 10.80
C SER A 12 8.44 -11.76 10.46
N PRO A 13 8.29 -11.28 9.21
CA PRO A 13 7.13 -10.47 8.85
C PRO A 13 5.83 -11.28 8.98
N ASP A 14 4.77 -10.66 9.49
CA ASP A 14 3.44 -11.30 9.61
C ASP A 14 2.81 -11.58 8.25
N PHE A 15 3.15 -10.80 7.24
CA PHE A 15 2.70 -10.98 5.86
C PHE A 15 3.66 -10.36 4.85
N VAL A 16 3.51 -10.75 3.60
CA VAL A 16 4.10 -10.08 2.45
C VAL A 16 3.01 -9.61 1.49
N SER A 17 3.15 -8.44 0.91
CA SER A 17 2.21 -7.93 -0.09
C SER A 17 2.86 -7.92 -1.48
N VAL A 18 2.08 -8.27 -2.49
CA VAL A 18 2.57 -8.40 -3.87
C VAL A 18 1.83 -7.41 -4.76
N THR A 19 2.57 -6.42 -5.27
CA THR A 19 2.04 -5.39 -6.17
C THR A 19 1.50 -5.99 -7.46
N TYR A 20 0.33 -5.51 -7.90
CA TYR A 20 -0.34 -5.99 -9.09
C TYR A 20 0.05 -5.20 -10.33
N GLY A 21 0.49 -5.89 -11.36
CA GLY A 21 0.70 -5.32 -12.68
C GLY A 21 -0.55 -5.48 -13.56
N ALA A 22 -1.26 -4.40 -13.82
CA ALA A 22 -2.57 -4.42 -14.50
C ALA A 22 -2.49 -4.67 -16.02
N GLY A 23 -1.31 -4.66 -16.63
CA GLY A 23 -1.15 -4.78 -18.08
C GLY A 23 -0.92 -6.23 -18.57
N GLY A 24 -1.82 -6.79 -19.39
CA GLY A 24 -1.63 -7.98 -20.21
C GLY A 24 -0.76 -9.11 -19.61
N SER A 25 0.39 -9.39 -20.22
CA SER A 25 1.35 -10.40 -19.73
C SER A 25 1.91 -10.15 -18.33
N THR A 26 1.88 -8.89 -17.87
CA THR A 26 2.28 -8.51 -16.51
C THR A 26 1.26 -9.02 -15.49
N ARG A 27 -0.02 -9.02 -15.83
CA ARG A 27 -1.12 -9.53 -15.00
C ARG A 27 -0.94 -11.01 -14.66
N GLU A 28 -0.84 -11.86 -15.67
CA GLU A 28 -0.67 -13.31 -15.50
C GLU A 28 0.59 -13.64 -14.71
N ARG A 29 1.68 -12.93 -15.01
CA ARG A 29 2.94 -13.07 -14.27
C ARG A 29 2.79 -12.70 -12.80
N THR A 30 2.08 -11.62 -12.48
CA THR A 30 1.87 -11.20 -11.10
C THR A 30 1.04 -12.22 -10.34
N ILE A 31 -0.06 -12.70 -10.91
CA ILE A 31 -0.90 -13.75 -10.29
C ILE A 31 -0.05 -14.98 -9.98
N LYS A 32 0.70 -15.46 -10.98
CA LYS A 32 1.59 -16.60 -10.79
C LYS A 32 2.61 -16.38 -9.69
N VAL A 33 3.31 -15.24 -9.69
CA VAL A 33 4.33 -14.89 -8.68
C VAL A 33 3.71 -14.82 -7.29
N THR A 34 2.52 -14.24 -7.13
CA THR A 34 1.81 -14.17 -5.86
C THR A 34 1.51 -15.57 -5.31
N CYS A 35 0.96 -16.44 -6.14
CA CYS A 35 0.69 -17.84 -5.76
C CYS A 35 1.98 -18.63 -5.45
N ASP A 36 3.05 -18.39 -6.22
CA ASP A 36 4.34 -19.03 -6.00
C ASP A 36 4.98 -18.60 -4.68
N ILE A 37 4.91 -17.31 -4.33
CA ILE A 37 5.39 -16.79 -3.03
C ILE A 37 4.66 -17.52 -1.90
N TYR A 38 3.34 -17.52 -1.91
CA TYR A 38 2.56 -18.20 -0.89
C TYR A 38 2.95 -19.68 -0.74
N ARG A 39 3.02 -20.41 -1.86
CA ARG A 39 3.31 -21.84 -1.86
C ARG A 39 4.73 -22.18 -1.41
N GLU A 40 5.73 -21.38 -1.82
CA GLU A 40 7.14 -21.70 -1.59
C GLU A 40 7.69 -21.16 -0.25
N THR A 41 7.09 -20.09 0.27
CA THR A 41 7.56 -19.48 1.52
C THR A 41 6.65 -19.77 2.71
N GLY A 42 5.37 -20.07 2.47
CA GLY A 42 4.37 -20.21 3.53
C GLY A 42 3.96 -18.89 4.20
N TYR A 43 4.49 -17.74 3.74
CA TYR A 43 4.07 -16.45 4.27
C TYR A 43 2.62 -16.15 3.92
N ARG A 44 1.90 -15.58 4.87
CA ARG A 44 0.62 -14.93 4.59
C ARG A 44 0.84 -13.89 3.49
N THR A 45 0.19 -14.09 2.34
CA THR A 45 0.43 -13.27 1.17
C THR A 45 -0.79 -12.43 0.84
N ILE A 46 -0.63 -11.11 0.85
CA ILE A 46 -1.67 -10.16 0.44
C ILE A 46 -1.53 -9.92 -1.06
N ALA A 47 -2.49 -10.38 -1.84
CA ALA A 47 -2.54 -10.15 -3.27
C ALA A 47 -3.15 -8.78 -3.58
N HIS A 48 -2.38 -7.86 -4.17
CA HIS A 48 -2.98 -6.65 -4.71
C HIS A 48 -3.83 -7.00 -5.93
N LEU A 49 -4.99 -6.37 -6.06
CA LEU A 49 -5.87 -6.52 -7.20
C LEU A 49 -6.48 -5.16 -7.56
N THR A 50 -6.45 -4.81 -8.85
CA THR A 50 -6.92 -3.51 -9.32
C THR A 50 -8.09 -3.62 -10.28
N CYS A 51 -8.93 -2.58 -10.30
CA CYS A 51 -10.04 -2.45 -11.25
C CYS A 51 -9.56 -2.08 -12.67
N VAL A 52 -8.42 -1.39 -12.77
CA VAL A 52 -7.94 -0.83 -14.04
C VAL A 52 -7.63 -1.93 -15.07
N GLY A 53 -8.09 -1.72 -16.31
CA GLY A 53 -7.79 -2.59 -17.42
C GLY A 53 -8.46 -3.96 -17.39
N SER A 54 -9.45 -4.18 -16.51
CA SER A 54 -10.14 -5.49 -16.37
C SER A 54 -11.65 -5.30 -16.36
N THR A 55 -12.36 -6.27 -16.95
CA THR A 55 -13.80 -6.42 -16.79
C THR A 55 -14.13 -7.09 -15.45
N LYS A 56 -15.39 -6.98 -15.02
CA LYS A 56 -15.87 -7.66 -13.79
C LYS A 56 -15.67 -9.17 -13.85
N ASP A 57 -15.92 -9.79 -14.99
CA ASP A 57 -15.75 -11.24 -15.20
C ASP A 57 -14.27 -11.65 -15.09
N GLU A 58 -13.36 -10.87 -15.66
CA GLU A 58 -11.90 -11.12 -15.51
C GLU A 58 -11.45 -11.01 -14.07
N VAL A 59 -11.91 -9.99 -13.33
CA VAL A 59 -11.59 -9.82 -11.91
C VAL A 59 -12.15 -10.98 -11.08
N GLN A 60 -13.38 -11.41 -11.36
CA GLN A 60 -13.98 -12.57 -10.70
C GLN A 60 -13.16 -13.85 -10.95
N ALA A 61 -12.70 -14.05 -12.19
CA ALA A 61 -11.84 -15.18 -12.53
C ALA A 61 -10.49 -15.14 -11.80
N ILE A 62 -9.90 -13.94 -11.60
CA ILE A 62 -8.66 -13.78 -10.84
C ILE A 62 -8.88 -14.08 -9.36
N LEU A 63 -9.96 -13.57 -8.76
CA LEU A 63 -10.32 -13.88 -7.36
C LEU A 63 -10.48 -15.40 -7.17
N LYS A 64 -11.12 -16.07 -8.13
CA LYS A 64 -11.23 -17.53 -8.11
C LYS A 64 -9.87 -18.24 -8.18
N GLN A 65 -8.94 -17.75 -8.99
CA GLN A 65 -7.58 -18.29 -9.05
C GLN A 65 -6.84 -18.12 -7.73
N PHE A 66 -6.96 -16.96 -7.07
CA PHE A 66 -6.37 -16.73 -5.76
C PHE A 66 -6.99 -17.65 -4.70
N GLN A 67 -8.31 -17.78 -4.68
CA GLN A 67 -9.01 -18.70 -3.77
C GLN A 67 -8.53 -20.14 -3.96
N ASP A 68 -8.44 -20.63 -5.21
CA ASP A 68 -8.00 -21.99 -5.53
C ASP A 68 -6.52 -22.23 -5.17
N ALA A 69 -5.70 -21.18 -5.17
CA ALA A 69 -4.31 -21.23 -4.74
C ALA A 69 -4.13 -21.13 -3.20
N GLY A 70 -5.20 -20.90 -2.44
CA GLY A 70 -5.17 -20.76 -0.99
C GLY A 70 -4.83 -19.35 -0.49
N ILE A 71 -4.81 -18.35 -1.37
CA ILE A 71 -4.66 -16.95 -0.98
C ILE A 71 -5.97 -16.51 -0.30
N THR A 72 -5.83 -15.96 0.89
CA THR A 72 -6.96 -15.50 1.71
C THR A 72 -7.02 -14.00 1.89
N ASP A 73 -6.00 -13.27 1.44
CA ASP A 73 -5.87 -11.84 1.71
C ASP A 73 -5.71 -11.06 0.40
N ILE A 74 -6.60 -10.08 0.21
CA ILE A 74 -6.65 -9.24 -0.99
C ILE A 74 -6.50 -7.77 -0.59
N LEU A 75 -5.69 -7.01 -1.30
CA LEU A 75 -5.70 -5.55 -1.25
C LEU A 75 -6.44 -5.03 -2.48
N ALA A 76 -7.69 -4.60 -2.27
CA ALA A 76 -8.58 -4.12 -3.33
C ALA A 76 -8.30 -2.64 -3.65
N LEU A 77 -7.86 -2.37 -4.87
CA LEU A 77 -7.43 -1.06 -5.33
C LEU A 77 -8.20 -0.65 -6.59
N ARG A 78 -8.36 0.66 -6.81
CA ARG A 78 -8.84 1.16 -8.09
C ARG A 78 -7.79 0.91 -9.18
N GLY A 79 -6.54 1.11 -8.86
CA GLY A 79 -5.43 1.22 -9.77
C GLY A 79 -5.31 2.63 -10.38
N ASP A 80 -4.18 2.89 -11.01
CA ASP A 80 -3.92 4.16 -11.67
C ASP A 80 -4.19 4.08 -13.16
N PRO A 81 -4.64 5.17 -13.81
CA PRO A 81 -4.71 5.24 -15.26
C PRO A 81 -3.35 4.96 -15.91
N ALA A 82 -3.37 4.49 -17.16
CA ALA A 82 -2.13 4.18 -17.89
C ALA A 82 -1.18 5.39 -18.04
N ASP A 83 -1.75 6.59 -18.07
CA ASP A 83 -1.01 7.86 -18.20
C ASP A 83 -0.58 8.45 -16.84
N GLY A 84 -0.73 7.70 -15.75
CA GLY A 84 -0.29 8.06 -14.41
C GLY A 84 -1.43 8.43 -13.44
N PRO A 85 -1.12 8.58 -12.14
CA PRO A 85 -2.13 8.71 -11.07
C PRO A 85 -2.95 10.02 -11.13
N THR A 86 -2.45 11.05 -11.80
CA THR A 86 -3.13 12.34 -12.00
C THR A 86 -3.95 12.42 -13.29
N ALA A 87 -3.86 11.40 -14.15
CA ALA A 87 -4.63 11.35 -15.39
C ALA A 87 -6.12 11.10 -15.09
N PRO A 88 -7.04 11.55 -15.96
CA PRO A 88 -8.46 11.28 -15.81
C PRO A 88 -8.75 9.79 -15.76
N TRP A 89 -9.56 9.36 -14.79
CA TRP A 89 -10.00 7.98 -14.70
C TRP A 89 -10.93 7.64 -15.89
N VAL A 90 -10.62 6.56 -16.57
CA VAL A 90 -11.45 5.99 -17.63
C VAL A 90 -11.81 4.57 -17.26
N THR A 91 -13.10 4.32 -17.02
CA THR A 91 -13.57 2.98 -16.70
C THR A 91 -13.41 2.04 -17.88
N THR A 92 -12.85 0.86 -17.63
CA THR A 92 -12.82 -0.22 -18.62
C THR A 92 -14.26 -0.64 -18.96
N PRO A 93 -14.66 -0.75 -20.24
CA PRO A 93 -15.99 -1.23 -20.59
C PRO A 93 -16.30 -2.57 -19.94
N GLY A 94 -17.39 -2.66 -19.17
CA GLY A 94 -17.74 -3.84 -18.36
C GLY A 94 -16.90 -4.03 -17.09
N GLY A 95 -16.04 -3.08 -16.75
CA GLY A 95 -15.23 -3.09 -15.55
C GLY A 95 -15.86 -2.34 -14.37
N PHE A 96 -15.10 -2.19 -13.31
CA PHE A 96 -15.46 -1.42 -12.12
C PHE A 96 -15.14 0.07 -12.29
N VAL A 97 -15.94 0.93 -11.69
CA VAL A 97 -15.69 2.38 -11.62
C VAL A 97 -14.79 2.71 -10.42
N HIS A 98 -15.07 2.08 -9.29
CA HIS A 98 -14.39 2.33 -8.02
C HIS A 98 -13.97 1.02 -7.34
N ALA A 99 -13.03 1.13 -6.41
CA ALA A 99 -12.54 -0.02 -5.65
C ALA A 99 -13.57 -0.59 -4.66
N ASP A 100 -14.59 0.16 -4.26
CA ASP A 100 -15.66 -0.31 -3.39
C ASP A 100 -16.48 -1.43 -4.05
N GLU A 101 -16.72 -1.37 -5.36
CA GLU A 101 -17.36 -2.45 -6.11
C GLU A 101 -16.49 -3.74 -6.13
N LEU A 102 -15.16 -3.58 -6.17
CA LEU A 102 -14.23 -4.70 -6.06
C LEU A 102 -14.24 -5.32 -4.65
N VAL A 103 -14.33 -4.48 -3.61
CA VAL A 103 -14.49 -4.94 -2.22
C VAL A 103 -15.75 -5.78 -2.09
N GLU A 104 -16.89 -5.30 -2.59
CA GLU A 104 -18.17 -6.02 -2.56
C GLU A 104 -18.07 -7.37 -3.28
N MET A 105 -17.47 -7.41 -4.47
CA MET A 105 -17.25 -8.65 -5.20
C MET A 105 -16.34 -9.61 -4.41
N ALA A 106 -15.21 -9.17 -3.91
CA ALA A 106 -14.29 -10.02 -3.13
C ALA A 106 -14.97 -10.56 -1.86
N ASN A 107 -15.76 -9.73 -1.18
CA ASN A 107 -16.52 -10.13 0.01
C ASN A 107 -17.56 -11.22 -0.30
N SER A 108 -18.16 -11.20 -1.49
CA SER A 108 -19.14 -12.22 -1.91
C SER A 108 -18.56 -13.64 -2.00
N PHE A 109 -17.24 -13.80 -2.09
CA PHE A 109 -16.57 -15.11 -2.03
C PHE A 109 -16.58 -15.72 -0.62
N GLY A 110 -16.72 -14.90 0.43
CA GLY A 110 -16.80 -15.36 1.83
C GLY A 110 -15.50 -15.95 2.40
N THR A 111 -14.38 -15.84 1.68
CA THR A 111 -13.10 -16.46 2.05
C THR A 111 -11.96 -15.46 2.16
N PHE A 112 -12.17 -14.22 1.70
CA PHE A 112 -11.13 -13.20 1.69
C PHE A 112 -11.20 -12.27 2.90
N THR A 113 -10.05 -11.99 3.49
CA THR A 113 -9.79 -10.81 4.29
C THR A 113 -9.44 -9.67 3.34
N ILE A 114 -10.16 -8.58 3.39
CA ILE A 114 -10.09 -7.53 2.37
C ILE A 114 -9.47 -6.27 2.94
N GLY A 115 -8.35 -5.87 2.38
CA GLY A 115 -7.71 -4.59 2.61
C GLY A 115 -8.02 -3.59 1.52
N VAL A 116 -7.85 -2.32 1.83
CA VAL A 116 -8.04 -1.20 0.91
C VAL A 116 -6.93 -0.17 1.07
N ALA A 117 -6.76 0.72 0.09
CA ALA A 117 -5.86 1.85 0.25
C ALA A 117 -6.52 2.97 1.07
N ALA A 118 -5.72 3.58 1.95
CA ALA A 118 -6.04 4.79 2.69
C ALA A 118 -5.04 5.91 2.34
N PHE A 119 -5.47 7.15 2.48
CA PHE A 119 -4.64 8.32 2.21
C PHE A 119 -4.65 9.21 3.46
N PRO A 120 -3.53 9.27 4.21
CA PRO A 120 -3.44 10.09 5.43
C PRO A 120 -3.61 11.56 5.15
N ASP A 121 -3.14 12.02 3.98
CA ASP A 121 -3.34 13.36 3.47
C ASP A 121 -4.66 13.43 2.68
N ILE A 122 -4.62 13.81 1.42
CA ILE A 122 -5.82 13.86 0.57
C ILE A 122 -5.54 13.08 -0.70
N HIS A 123 -6.45 12.17 -1.08
CA HIS A 123 -6.34 11.48 -2.37
C HIS A 123 -6.38 12.51 -3.51
N PRO A 124 -5.55 12.38 -4.57
CA PRO A 124 -5.49 13.35 -5.69
C PRO A 124 -6.83 13.68 -6.33
N SER A 125 -7.77 12.75 -6.35
CA SER A 125 -9.10 12.95 -6.91
C SER A 125 -10.19 13.31 -5.89
N ALA A 126 -9.85 13.46 -4.59
CA ALA A 126 -10.81 13.83 -3.55
C ALA A 126 -10.89 15.36 -3.39
N VAL A 127 -12.08 15.84 -3.07
CA VAL A 127 -12.31 17.27 -2.79
C VAL A 127 -11.76 17.68 -1.42
N GLY A 128 -11.55 16.71 -0.51
CA GLY A 128 -11.02 16.97 0.81
C GLY A 128 -10.92 15.74 1.69
N PHE A 129 -10.33 15.92 2.87
CA PHE A 129 -10.05 14.85 3.83
C PHE A 129 -11.32 14.07 4.24
N ASN A 130 -12.44 14.77 4.50
CA ASN A 130 -13.67 14.11 4.90
C ASN A 130 -14.23 13.16 3.84
N GLU A 131 -14.07 13.46 2.56
CA GLU A 131 -14.47 12.55 1.48
C GLU A 131 -13.66 11.25 1.52
N GLY A 132 -12.37 11.34 1.79
CA GLY A 132 -11.52 10.16 1.98
C GLY A 132 -11.99 9.26 3.13
N ILE A 133 -12.44 9.87 4.24
CA ILE A 133 -13.02 9.14 5.38
C ILE A 133 -14.32 8.44 4.98
N GLU A 134 -15.25 9.13 4.32
CA GLU A 134 -16.52 8.52 3.85
C GLU A 134 -16.26 7.33 2.91
N VAL A 135 -15.27 7.45 2.03
CA VAL A 135 -14.89 6.35 1.14
C VAL A 135 -14.35 5.14 1.90
N LEU A 136 -13.57 5.36 2.97
CA LEU A 136 -13.06 4.27 3.81
C LEU A 136 -14.19 3.59 4.58
N LEU A 137 -15.09 4.35 5.21
CA LEU A 137 -16.25 3.83 5.93
C LEU A 137 -17.15 3.02 5.00
N ARG A 138 -17.41 3.51 3.79
CA ARG A 138 -18.17 2.77 2.79
C ARG A 138 -17.50 1.44 2.41
N LYS A 139 -16.18 1.42 2.24
CA LYS A 139 -15.46 0.18 1.95
C LYS A 139 -15.50 -0.80 3.12
N GLU A 140 -15.46 -0.30 4.36
CA GLU A 140 -15.66 -1.09 5.57
C GLU A 140 -17.05 -1.73 5.60
N GLU A 141 -18.11 -0.97 5.34
CA GLU A 141 -19.49 -1.47 5.23
C GLU A 141 -19.63 -2.58 4.16
N LEU A 142 -18.86 -2.51 3.09
CA LEU A 142 -18.84 -3.51 2.01
C LEU A 142 -17.95 -4.72 2.30
N GLY A 143 -17.24 -4.75 3.44
CA GLY A 143 -16.50 -5.91 3.92
C GLY A 143 -14.98 -5.73 4.01
N ALA A 144 -14.44 -4.54 3.82
CA ALA A 144 -13.03 -4.29 4.12
C ALA A 144 -12.79 -4.34 5.64
N THR A 145 -11.69 -4.95 6.05
CA THR A 145 -11.34 -5.14 7.46
C THR A 145 -10.02 -4.45 7.84
N PHE A 146 -9.19 -4.13 6.86
CA PHE A 146 -7.98 -3.37 7.09
C PHE A 146 -7.72 -2.38 5.95
N ALA A 147 -6.86 -1.43 6.22
CA ALA A 147 -6.35 -0.51 5.21
C ALA A 147 -4.83 -0.40 5.28
N VAL A 148 -4.19 -0.15 4.14
CA VAL A 148 -2.78 0.22 4.06
C VAL A 148 -2.72 1.64 3.55
N THR A 149 -1.98 2.50 4.24
CA THR A 149 -1.89 3.89 3.79
C THR A 149 -0.90 4.07 2.63
N GLN A 150 -1.06 5.16 1.89
CA GLN A 150 0.02 5.72 1.08
C GLN A 150 1.17 6.12 2.03
N PHE A 151 2.35 6.45 1.48
CA PHE A 151 3.53 6.79 2.27
C PHE A 151 3.23 7.83 3.33
N VAL A 152 3.62 7.54 4.58
CA VAL A 152 3.50 8.48 5.70
C VAL A 152 4.84 9.20 5.85
N PHE A 153 4.84 10.50 5.59
CA PHE A 153 5.97 11.39 5.88
C PHE A 153 5.69 12.26 7.12
N GLN A 154 4.42 12.52 7.40
CA GLN A 154 3.95 13.28 8.54
C GLN A 154 3.10 12.37 9.44
N PRO A 155 3.62 11.91 10.58
CA PRO A 155 2.90 11.06 11.51
C PRO A 155 1.58 11.67 12.01
N GLU A 156 1.49 12.99 12.05
CA GLU A 156 0.31 13.75 12.44
C GLU A 156 -0.86 13.52 11.46
N SER A 157 -0.57 13.36 10.17
CA SER A 157 -1.59 13.03 9.16
C SER A 157 -2.17 11.65 9.42
N TYR A 158 -1.33 10.68 9.77
CA TYR A 158 -1.77 9.34 10.16
C TYR A 158 -2.61 9.38 11.43
N ALA A 159 -2.13 10.06 12.49
CA ALA A 159 -2.86 10.20 13.75
C ALA A 159 -4.25 10.81 13.52
N ARG A 160 -4.34 11.88 12.72
CA ARG A 160 -5.61 12.52 12.36
C ARG A 160 -6.55 11.55 11.64
N LEU A 161 -6.04 10.72 10.71
CA LEU A 161 -6.83 9.71 10.00
C LEU A 161 -7.43 8.71 10.98
N ILE A 162 -6.62 8.15 11.87
CA ILE A 162 -7.07 7.17 12.87
C ILE A 162 -8.10 7.77 13.83
N ASP A 163 -7.85 8.97 14.33
CA ASP A 163 -8.77 9.66 15.23
C ASP A 163 -10.13 9.90 14.60
N GLU A 164 -10.16 10.31 13.34
CA GLU A 164 -11.41 10.58 12.64
C GLU A 164 -12.18 9.29 12.34
N LEU A 165 -11.51 8.22 11.94
CA LEU A 165 -12.13 6.91 11.76
C LEU A 165 -12.72 6.39 13.08
N LYS A 166 -11.97 6.46 14.19
CA LYS A 166 -12.44 6.08 15.53
C LYS A 166 -13.66 6.89 15.98
N LYS A 167 -13.66 8.21 15.77
CA LYS A 167 -14.81 9.08 16.09
C LYS A 167 -16.08 8.69 15.34
N ARG A 168 -15.93 8.12 14.15
CA ARG A 168 -17.06 7.64 13.32
C ARG A 168 -17.40 6.17 13.56
N GLY A 169 -16.74 5.52 14.51
CA GLY A 169 -17.04 4.13 14.91
C GLY A 169 -16.43 3.06 14.02
N SER A 170 -15.50 3.42 13.12
CA SER A 170 -14.78 2.45 12.28
C SER A 170 -13.99 1.45 13.13
N GLN A 171 -13.96 0.21 12.66
CA GLN A 171 -13.18 -0.90 13.21
C GLN A 171 -12.02 -1.29 12.28
N LEU A 172 -11.77 -0.51 11.21
CA LEU A 172 -10.68 -0.77 10.28
C LEU A 172 -9.33 -0.71 11.01
N THR A 173 -8.55 -1.79 10.94
CA THR A 173 -7.13 -1.74 11.26
C THR A 173 -6.40 -1.01 10.14
N VAL A 174 -5.70 0.08 10.45
CA VAL A 174 -4.99 0.86 9.44
C VAL A 174 -3.48 0.75 9.65
N TYR A 175 -2.80 0.12 8.69
CA TYR A 175 -1.35 -0.01 8.67
C TYR A 175 -0.71 1.19 7.96
N PRO A 176 0.12 2.01 8.64
CA PRO A 176 0.84 3.09 7.98
C PRO A 176 1.86 2.53 7.00
N GLY A 177 1.89 3.11 5.81
CA GLY A 177 2.82 2.77 4.76
C GLY A 177 4.16 3.48 4.96
N ILE A 178 5.22 2.71 5.16
CA ILE A 178 6.57 3.23 5.40
C ILE A 178 7.44 2.92 4.19
N MET A 179 8.05 3.93 3.62
CA MET A 179 9.02 3.78 2.56
C MET A 179 10.30 4.54 2.88
N PRO A 180 11.40 3.83 3.21
CA PRO A 180 12.68 4.49 3.44
C PRO A 180 13.22 5.10 2.14
N VAL A 181 13.62 6.35 2.20
CA VAL A 181 14.27 7.04 1.09
C VAL A 181 15.73 6.58 0.99
N THR A 182 16.12 6.05 -0.17
CA THR A 182 17.48 5.53 -0.40
C THR A 182 18.31 6.40 -1.34
N SER A 183 17.69 7.36 -1.99
CA SER A 183 18.37 8.32 -2.85
C SER A 183 17.53 9.58 -3.06
N PHE A 184 18.18 10.71 -3.31
CA PHE A 184 17.50 11.96 -3.61
C PHE A 184 16.59 11.85 -4.85
N ARG A 185 17.00 11.11 -5.87
CA ARG A 185 16.17 10.83 -7.06
C ARG A 185 14.90 10.04 -6.72
N GLN A 186 14.99 9.07 -5.83
CA GLN A 186 13.83 8.32 -5.35
C GLN A 186 12.90 9.26 -4.59
N PHE A 187 13.43 10.07 -3.70
CA PHE A 187 12.68 11.04 -2.91
C PHE A 187 11.87 11.99 -3.80
N THR A 188 12.51 12.63 -4.79
CA THR A 188 11.80 13.53 -5.72
C THR A 188 10.69 12.83 -6.51
N ARG A 189 10.90 11.57 -6.91
CA ARG A 189 9.85 10.79 -7.58
C ARG A 189 8.69 10.42 -6.63
N MET A 190 8.97 10.21 -5.35
CA MET A 190 7.93 9.94 -4.35
C MET A 190 7.04 11.15 -4.11
N LEU A 191 7.58 12.37 -4.22
CA LEU A 191 6.80 13.60 -4.17
C LEU A 191 5.68 13.62 -5.21
N ASP A 192 6.00 13.19 -6.44
CA ASP A 192 5.04 13.15 -7.54
C ASP A 192 3.90 12.14 -7.30
N PHE A 193 4.16 11.06 -6.55
CA PHE A 193 3.19 10.00 -6.27
C PHE A 193 2.41 10.23 -4.97
N ALA A 194 3.03 10.85 -3.97
CA ALA A 194 2.42 10.97 -2.64
C ALA A 194 1.27 11.97 -2.63
N ASN A 195 1.26 12.97 -3.52
CA ASN A 195 0.38 14.15 -3.47
C ASN A 195 0.24 14.70 -2.04
N GLY A 196 1.16 14.31 -1.16
CA GLY A 196 1.27 14.70 0.23
C GLY A 196 2.27 15.83 0.37
N GLU A 197 2.01 16.69 1.33
CA GLU A 197 2.96 17.73 1.69
C GLU A 197 4.14 17.09 2.42
N ILE A 198 5.29 17.03 1.76
CA ILE A 198 6.53 16.73 2.48
C ILE A 198 6.95 18.00 3.20
N PRO A 199 7.26 17.95 4.50
CA PRO A 199 7.71 19.12 5.24
C PRO A 199 8.93 19.78 4.59
N ASP A 200 8.91 21.10 4.44
CA ASP A 200 10.05 21.87 3.92
C ASP A 200 11.35 21.57 4.66
N SER A 201 11.25 21.30 5.98
CA SER A 201 12.38 20.87 6.81
C SER A 201 13.00 19.56 6.34
N MET A 202 12.19 18.58 5.95
CA MET A 202 12.66 17.30 5.43
C MET A 202 13.30 17.48 4.05
N MET A 203 12.70 18.30 3.18
CA MET A 203 13.31 18.68 1.91
C MET A 203 14.69 19.28 2.10
N ALA A 204 14.81 20.28 2.99
CA ALA A 204 16.07 20.95 3.27
C ALA A 204 17.13 20.01 3.87
N GLU A 205 16.73 18.97 4.62
CA GLU A 205 17.65 17.95 5.13
C GLU A 205 18.21 17.09 3.97
N PHE A 206 17.37 16.60 3.07
CA PHE A 206 17.80 15.82 1.92
C PHE A 206 18.65 16.62 0.93
N GLU A 207 18.36 17.90 0.72
CA GLU A 207 19.13 18.77 -0.14
C GLU A 207 20.59 18.95 0.31
N LYS A 208 20.86 18.92 1.62
CA LYS A 208 22.23 19.00 2.17
C LYS A 208 23.13 17.84 1.70
N TYR A 209 22.52 16.68 1.46
CA TYR A 209 23.25 15.47 1.05
C TYR A 209 23.07 15.15 -0.43
N GLN A 210 22.58 16.10 -1.22
CA GLN A 210 22.47 15.93 -2.65
C GLN A 210 23.87 15.69 -3.28
N GLY A 211 24.06 14.49 -3.86
CA GLY A 211 25.34 14.08 -4.42
C GLY A 211 26.16 13.16 -3.49
N ASP A 212 25.69 12.92 -2.27
CA ASP A 212 26.24 11.92 -1.34
C ASP A 212 25.21 10.80 -1.11
N PRO A 213 25.28 9.68 -1.85
CA PRO A 213 24.31 8.60 -1.75
C PRO A 213 24.30 7.88 -0.41
N GLU A 214 25.45 7.84 0.28
CA GLU A 214 25.57 7.14 1.57
C GLU A 214 24.87 7.95 2.67
N SER A 215 25.22 9.22 2.81
CA SER A 215 24.53 10.13 3.76
C SER A 215 23.05 10.31 3.45
N THR A 216 22.66 10.34 2.18
CA THR A 216 21.22 10.38 1.79
C THR A 216 20.48 9.14 2.27
N ARG A 217 21.08 7.95 2.16
CA ARG A 217 20.48 6.70 2.61
C ARG A 217 20.39 6.63 4.13
N GLU A 218 21.43 7.04 4.84
CA GLU A 218 21.44 7.09 6.31
C GLU A 218 20.36 8.03 6.83
N LEU A 219 20.28 9.24 6.28
CA LEU A 219 19.22 10.19 6.61
C LEU A 219 17.82 9.60 6.35
N GLY A 220 17.64 8.92 5.21
CA GLY A 220 16.35 8.31 4.88
C GLY A 220 15.95 7.18 5.85
N ILE A 221 16.91 6.40 6.34
CA ILE A 221 16.70 5.39 7.37
C ILE A 221 16.31 6.06 8.70
N ASP A 222 17.04 7.08 9.13
CA ASP A 222 16.76 7.81 10.37
C ASP A 222 15.37 8.44 10.37
N ILE A 223 15.00 9.10 9.27
CA ILE A 223 13.67 9.71 9.13
C ILE A 223 12.58 8.63 9.19
N ALA A 224 12.74 7.55 8.43
CA ALA A 224 11.73 6.49 8.39
C ALA A 224 11.61 5.78 9.75
N THR A 225 12.70 5.59 10.48
CA THR A 225 12.68 5.04 11.85
C THR A 225 11.90 5.94 12.80
N ARG A 226 12.17 7.26 12.78
CA ARG A 226 11.40 8.23 13.59
C ARG A 226 9.91 8.23 13.24
N VAL A 227 9.57 8.11 11.95
CA VAL A 227 8.17 8.00 11.53
C VAL A 227 7.54 6.72 12.08
N CYS A 228 8.26 5.58 12.03
CA CYS A 228 7.78 4.32 12.61
C CYS A 228 7.42 4.48 14.10
N ASP A 229 8.34 5.03 14.89
CA ASP A 229 8.12 5.25 16.32
C ASP A 229 6.87 6.13 16.57
N GLN A 230 6.76 7.23 15.86
CA GLN A 230 5.66 8.18 16.02
C GLN A 230 4.30 7.63 15.60
N VAL A 231 4.21 6.82 14.55
CA VAL A 231 2.93 6.20 14.17
C VAL A 231 2.54 5.06 15.10
N LEU A 232 3.52 4.33 15.67
CA LEU A 232 3.29 3.34 16.72
C LEU A 232 2.78 4.01 18.00
N ASP A 233 3.39 5.12 18.42
CA ASP A 233 2.93 5.93 19.54
C ASP A 233 1.51 6.50 19.32
N ALA A 234 1.15 6.79 18.08
CA ALA A 234 -0.20 7.20 17.68
C ALA A 234 -1.21 6.04 17.67
N GLY A 235 -0.76 4.81 17.96
CA GLY A 235 -1.61 3.63 18.11
C GLY A 235 -1.74 2.77 16.86
N ALA A 236 -0.75 2.79 15.96
CA ALA A 236 -0.68 1.81 14.86
C ALA A 236 -0.44 0.41 15.44
N GLU A 237 -1.23 -0.57 14.97
CA GLU A 237 -1.12 -1.97 15.41
C GLU A 237 0.03 -2.73 14.69
N GLY A 238 0.62 -2.13 13.67
CA GLY A 238 1.71 -2.66 12.87
C GLY A 238 2.07 -1.72 11.74
N LEU A 239 3.09 -2.08 10.97
CA LEU A 239 3.66 -1.25 9.91
C LEU A 239 3.64 -2.00 8.58
N HIS A 240 3.41 -1.30 7.48
CA HIS A 240 3.56 -1.85 6.14
C HIS A 240 4.76 -1.20 5.43
N PHE A 241 5.80 -1.98 5.13
CA PHE A 241 7.00 -1.48 4.46
C PHE A 241 6.92 -1.64 2.95
N TYR A 242 7.10 -0.54 2.23
CA TYR A 242 7.30 -0.53 0.78
C TYR A 242 8.77 -0.81 0.47
N THR A 243 9.14 -2.08 0.39
CA THR A 243 10.54 -2.50 0.25
C THR A 243 11.10 -2.29 -1.15
N LEU A 244 10.27 -2.22 -2.18
CA LEU A 244 10.67 -2.17 -3.60
C LEU A 244 11.69 -3.26 -3.99
N ASN A 245 11.64 -4.41 -3.33
CA ASN A 245 12.61 -5.51 -3.41
C ASN A 245 14.05 -5.10 -2.97
N LEU A 246 14.16 -4.10 -2.08
CA LEU A 246 15.40 -3.61 -1.49
C LEU A 246 15.40 -3.93 0.02
N GLU A 247 15.45 -5.21 0.36
CA GLU A 247 15.33 -5.75 1.72
C GLU A 247 16.35 -5.17 2.70
N LYS A 248 17.58 -4.91 2.23
CA LYS A 248 18.68 -4.42 3.08
C LYS A 248 18.37 -3.12 3.80
N VAL A 249 17.61 -2.24 3.17
CA VAL A 249 17.24 -0.96 3.77
C VAL A 249 16.21 -1.16 4.87
N THR A 250 15.16 -1.94 4.58
CA THR A 250 14.14 -2.30 5.57
C THR A 250 14.75 -3.06 6.75
N LEU A 251 15.64 -4.03 6.49
CA LEU A 251 16.36 -4.76 7.54
C LEU A 251 17.27 -3.83 8.36
N GLY A 252 17.87 -2.82 7.74
CA GLY A 252 18.68 -1.82 8.44
C GLY A 252 17.85 -1.01 9.44
N MET A 253 16.63 -0.63 9.10
CA MET A 253 15.71 0.08 9.98
C MET A 253 15.22 -0.77 11.16
N LEU A 254 14.93 -2.05 10.92
CA LEU A 254 14.35 -2.94 11.93
C LEU A 254 15.38 -3.58 12.87
N LYS A 255 16.67 -3.40 12.63
CA LYS A 255 17.78 -3.91 13.47
C LYS A 255 18.44 -2.84 14.34
N GLY A 256 18.12 -1.58 14.14
CA GLY A 256 18.56 -0.44 14.95
C GLY A 256 17.59 -0.17 16.07
#